data_a0ba0917bcbcd012172dfcea9ca0c6b1
#
_entry.id   a0ba0917bcbcd012172dfcea9ca0c6b1
#
_cell.length_a   1.000
_cell.length_b   1.000
_cell.length_c   1.000
_cell.angle_alpha   90.00
_cell.angle_beta   90.00
_cell.angle_gamma   90.00
#
_symmetry.space_group_name_H-M   'P 1'
#
loop_
_entity.id
_entity.type
_entity.pdbx_description
1 polymer ?
#
loop_
_entity_poly.entity_id
_entity_poly.type
_entity_poly.pdbx_seq_one_letter_code
_entity_poly.pdbx_strand_id
1 'polypeptide(L)'
;IEAGVKIACGSDLDLPFGALLEVAMMVKCGMTAHQAITAATLTSAEVCLVDDQYGTLEPGKYADIVVLNSNPLEDVNNLRDLNMVFKKGHLVPLESQPVFF
;
A
#
# COMPACT_ATOMS: atom_id res chain seq x y z
N ILE A 1 -4.14 3.56 17.49
CA ILE A 1 -5.04 4.30 16.59
C ILE A 1 -5.75 5.40 17.37
N GLU A 2 -6.50 5.03 18.39
CA GLU A 2 -7.25 6.00 19.19
C GLU A 2 -6.34 6.95 19.97
N ALA A 3 -5.14 6.52 20.30
CA ALA A 3 -4.17 7.33 21.03
C ALA A 3 -3.43 8.35 20.15
N GLY A 4 -3.74 8.41 18.86
CA GLY A 4 -3.09 9.33 17.92
C GLY A 4 -1.67 8.94 17.53
N VAL A 5 -1.25 7.72 17.84
CA VAL A 5 0.09 7.23 17.45
C VAL A 5 0.13 6.96 15.96
N LYS A 6 1.19 7.41 15.29
CA LYS A 6 1.42 7.09 13.89
C LYS A 6 1.87 5.64 13.73
N ILE A 7 1.21 4.92 12.84
CA ILE A 7 1.50 3.51 12.57
C ILE A 7 1.96 3.37 11.14
N ALA A 8 3.15 2.80 10.95
CA ALA A 8 3.70 2.49 9.64
C ALA A 8 3.55 1.00 9.36
N CYS A 9 3.60 0.65 8.09
CA CYS A 9 3.54 -0.74 7.64
C CYS A 9 4.94 -1.27 7.40
N GLY A 10 5.21 -2.47 7.90
CA GLY A 10 6.45 -3.18 7.63
C GLY A 10 6.22 -4.67 7.67
N SER A 11 6.92 -5.41 6.83
CA SER A 11 6.83 -6.85 6.81
C SER A 11 8.23 -7.45 6.93
N ASP A 12 8.40 -8.34 7.90
CA ASP A 12 9.64 -9.11 8.06
C ASP A 12 9.60 -10.40 7.25
N LEU A 13 8.48 -10.63 6.54
CA LEU A 13 8.30 -11.84 5.75
C LEU A 13 8.86 -11.66 4.35
N ASP A 14 9.74 -12.58 3.94
CA ASP A 14 10.30 -12.61 2.59
C ASP A 14 9.35 -13.39 1.67
N LEU A 15 8.09 -12.93 1.60
CA LEU A 15 7.03 -13.55 0.81
C LEU A 15 6.47 -12.55 -0.19
N PRO A 16 6.08 -13.01 -1.39
CA PRO A 16 5.31 -12.16 -2.30
C PRO A 16 4.04 -11.66 -1.59
N PHE A 17 3.70 -10.39 -1.82
CA PHE A 17 2.53 -9.76 -1.22
C PHE A 17 2.54 -9.68 0.31
N GLY A 18 3.70 -9.80 0.95
CA GLY A 18 3.80 -9.66 2.41
C GLY A 18 3.24 -8.33 2.92
N ALA A 19 3.47 -7.23 2.20
CA ALA A 19 2.93 -5.92 2.55
C ALA A 19 1.40 -5.90 2.49
N LEU A 20 0.78 -6.59 1.54
CA LEU A 20 -0.68 -6.68 1.44
C LEU A 20 -1.27 -7.48 2.59
N LEU A 21 -0.59 -8.52 3.04
CA LEU A 21 -1.00 -9.28 4.23
C LEU A 21 -0.94 -8.40 5.47
N GLU A 22 0.08 -7.56 5.61
CA GLU A 22 0.19 -6.62 6.72
C GLU A 22 -0.98 -5.63 6.73
N VAL A 23 -1.33 -5.07 5.59
CA VAL A 23 -2.47 -4.15 5.47
C VAL A 23 -3.76 -4.85 5.89
N ALA A 24 -3.99 -6.08 5.43
CA ALA A 24 -5.18 -6.86 5.78
C ALA A 24 -5.23 -7.14 7.29
N MET A 25 -4.08 -7.46 7.90
CA MET A 25 -3.99 -7.71 9.34
C MET A 25 -4.28 -6.45 10.15
N MET A 26 -3.81 -5.29 9.71
CA MET A 26 -4.11 -4.02 10.37
C MET A 26 -5.61 -3.74 10.40
N VAL A 27 -6.32 -4.05 9.32
CA VAL A 27 -7.78 -3.91 9.29
C VAL A 27 -8.45 -4.87 10.27
N LYS A 28 -7.99 -6.12 10.32
CA LYS A 28 -8.51 -7.10 11.28
C LYS A 28 -8.30 -6.66 12.72
N CYS A 29 -7.23 -5.91 12.98
CA CYS A 29 -6.90 -5.42 14.33
C CYS A 29 -7.62 -4.12 14.69
N GLY A 30 -8.50 -3.60 13.84
CA GLY A 30 -9.35 -2.46 14.15
C GLY A 30 -9.15 -1.21 13.32
N MET A 31 -8.19 -1.16 12.41
CA MET A 31 -8.02 -0.02 11.50
C MET A 31 -9.09 -0.04 10.41
N THR A 32 -9.51 1.15 9.97
CA THR A 32 -10.30 1.24 8.73
C THR A 32 -9.41 0.93 7.54
N ALA A 33 -10.00 0.60 6.39
CA ALA A 33 -9.25 0.40 5.16
C ALA A 33 -8.44 1.65 4.80
N HIS A 34 -9.04 2.83 4.93
CA HIS A 34 -8.35 4.10 4.67
C HIS A 34 -7.13 4.28 5.59
N GLN A 35 -7.29 4.01 6.88
CA GLN A 35 -6.19 4.12 7.84
C GLN A 35 -5.05 3.15 7.53
N ALA A 36 -5.38 1.91 7.18
CA ALA A 36 -4.38 0.89 6.86
C ALA A 36 -3.61 1.23 5.57
N ILE A 37 -4.30 1.70 4.55
CA ILE A 37 -3.67 2.12 3.29
C ILE A 37 -2.77 3.34 3.52
N THR A 38 -3.23 4.31 4.32
CA THR A 38 -2.42 5.48 4.68
C THR A 38 -1.17 5.06 5.45
N ALA A 39 -1.28 4.11 6.38
CA ALA A 39 -0.14 3.57 7.11
C ALA A 39 0.89 2.95 6.17
N ALA A 40 0.42 2.23 5.15
CA ALA A 40 1.29 1.55 4.18
C ALA A 40 1.91 2.50 3.14
N THR A 41 1.38 3.69 2.98
CA THR A 41 1.84 4.65 1.98
C THR A 41 2.47 5.90 2.62
N LEU A 42 1.66 6.87 2.99
CA LEU A 42 2.15 8.16 3.49
C LEU A 42 2.93 8.01 4.81
N THR A 43 2.36 7.32 5.78
CA THR A 43 3.00 7.21 7.10
C THR A 43 4.32 6.44 7.01
N SER A 44 4.37 5.39 6.19
CA SER A 44 5.61 4.66 5.96
C SER A 44 6.66 5.53 5.29
N ALA A 45 6.27 6.37 4.33
CA ALA A 45 7.19 7.32 3.70
C ALA A 45 7.69 8.36 4.71
N GLU A 46 6.84 8.84 5.60
CA GLU A 46 7.23 9.78 6.66
C GLU A 46 8.26 9.15 7.61
N VAL A 47 8.04 7.91 8.02
CA VAL A 47 8.96 7.18 8.90
C VAL A 47 10.33 6.99 8.23
N CYS A 48 10.36 6.74 6.93
CA CYS A 48 11.59 6.60 6.16
C CYS A 48 12.20 7.94 5.73
N LEU A 49 11.56 9.07 6.05
CA LEU A 49 12.00 10.43 5.72
C LEU A 49 12.07 10.67 4.20
N VAL A 50 11.15 10.07 3.45
CA VAL A 50 11.06 10.21 1.98
C VAL A 50 9.67 10.68 1.52
N ASP A 51 8.87 11.24 2.42
CA ASP A 51 7.52 11.68 2.11
C ASP A 51 7.46 12.89 1.17
N ASP A 52 8.57 13.56 0.95
CA ASP A 52 8.69 14.60 -0.09
C ASP A 52 8.72 14.01 -1.51
N GLN A 53 9.02 12.72 -1.66
CA GLN A 53 9.16 12.04 -2.95
C GLN A 53 8.19 10.88 -3.14
N TYR A 54 7.65 10.32 -2.07
CA TYR A 54 6.81 9.12 -2.07
C TYR A 54 5.63 9.27 -1.11
N GLY A 55 4.65 8.39 -1.27
CA GLY A 55 3.60 8.17 -0.28
C GLY A 55 2.24 8.74 -0.64
N THR A 56 2.17 9.72 -1.53
CA THR A 56 0.91 10.31 -1.99
C THR A 56 0.96 10.59 -3.50
N LEU A 57 -0.22 10.79 -4.09
CA LEU A 57 -0.35 11.17 -5.50
C LEU A 57 -0.38 12.69 -5.59
N GLU A 58 0.80 13.30 -5.65
CA GLU A 58 0.96 14.74 -5.73
C GLU A 58 2.00 15.12 -6.79
N PRO A 59 1.82 16.28 -7.47
CA PRO A 59 2.83 16.76 -8.40
C PRO A 59 4.19 16.92 -7.71
N GLY A 60 5.24 16.49 -8.40
CA GLY A 60 6.61 16.58 -7.87
C GLY A 60 7.08 15.31 -7.16
N LYS A 61 6.19 14.36 -6.91
CA LYS A 61 6.56 13.06 -6.33
C LYS A 61 6.73 12.00 -7.41
N TYR A 62 7.46 10.93 -7.09
CA TYR A 62 7.61 9.81 -8.01
C TYR A 62 6.27 9.15 -8.31
N ALA A 63 6.07 8.77 -9.55
CA ALA A 63 4.85 8.10 -10.00
C ALA A 63 4.95 6.59 -9.74
N ASP A 64 4.93 6.21 -8.46
CA ASP A 64 4.80 4.85 -7.99
C ASP A 64 3.32 4.65 -7.68
N ILE A 65 2.58 4.10 -8.65
CA ILE A 65 1.11 4.11 -8.65
C ILE A 65 0.59 2.71 -8.91
N VAL A 66 -0.40 2.31 -8.13
CA VAL A 66 -1.16 1.08 -8.33
C VAL A 66 -2.56 1.45 -8.78
N VAL A 67 -2.99 0.92 -9.92
CA VAL A 67 -4.35 1.08 -10.42
C VAL A 67 -5.10 -0.24 -10.17
N LEU A 68 -6.24 -0.15 -9.51
CA LEU A 68 -7.02 -1.30 -9.10
C LEU A 68 -8.33 -1.38 -9.88
N ASN A 69 -8.86 -2.59 -10.08
CA ASN A 69 -10.17 -2.79 -10.68
C ASN A 69 -11.32 -2.63 -9.67
N SER A 70 -11.03 -2.81 -8.38
CA SER A 70 -12.02 -2.76 -7.31
C SER A 70 -11.61 -1.80 -6.22
N ASN A 71 -12.58 -1.23 -5.50
CA ASN A 71 -12.32 -0.20 -4.50
C ASN A 71 -11.74 -0.81 -3.20
N PRO A 72 -10.48 -0.48 -2.85
CA PRO A 72 -9.86 -1.01 -1.64
C PRO A 72 -10.46 -0.46 -0.35
N LEU A 73 -11.20 0.64 -0.43
CA LEU A 73 -11.89 1.20 0.75
C LEU A 73 -13.11 0.38 1.14
N GLU A 74 -13.69 -0.37 0.21
CA GLU A 74 -14.81 -1.29 0.48
C GLU A 74 -14.29 -2.60 1.08
N ASP A 75 -13.16 -3.08 0.58
CA ASP A 75 -12.50 -4.29 1.06
C ASP A 75 -11.01 -4.17 0.73
N VAL A 76 -10.13 -4.22 1.74
CA VAL A 76 -8.69 -4.10 1.52
C VAL A 76 -8.12 -5.23 0.66
N ASN A 77 -8.79 -6.38 0.58
CA ASN A 77 -8.37 -7.45 -0.30
C ASN A 77 -8.45 -7.06 -1.78
N ASN A 78 -9.19 -5.99 -2.11
CA ASN A 78 -9.22 -5.45 -3.46
C ASN A 78 -7.90 -4.83 -3.90
N LEU A 79 -6.94 -4.65 -2.99
CA LEU A 79 -5.56 -4.29 -3.34
C LEU A 79 -4.87 -5.36 -4.19
N ARG A 80 -5.38 -6.58 -4.21
CA ARG A 80 -4.88 -7.68 -5.04
C ARG A 80 -5.42 -7.65 -6.46
N ASP A 81 -6.49 -6.90 -6.69
CA ASP A 81 -7.17 -6.82 -7.98
C ASP A 81 -6.50 -5.77 -8.85
N LEU A 82 -5.27 -6.08 -9.26
CA LEU A 82 -4.41 -5.15 -9.99
C LEU A 82 -4.84 -4.99 -11.44
N ASN A 83 -4.98 -3.75 -11.88
CA ASN A 83 -5.13 -3.40 -13.29
C ASN A 83 -3.77 -3.01 -13.88
N MET A 84 -3.10 -2.05 -13.26
CA MET A 84 -1.79 -1.56 -13.69
C MET A 84 -0.95 -1.18 -12.49
N VAL A 85 0.36 -1.32 -12.63
CA VAL A 85 1.32 -0.83 -11.65
C VAL A 85 2.36 0.01 -12.38
N PHE A 86 2.63 1.21 -11.87
CA PHE A 86 3.66 2.10 -12.39
C PHE A 86 4.75 2.28 -11.35
N LYS A 87 6.00 2.19 -11.79
CA LYS A 87 7.16 2.51 -10.97
C LYS A 87 7.93 3.64 -11.64
N LYS A 88 8.03 4.78 -10.95
CA LYS A 88 8.65 6.00 -11.47
C LYS A 88 8.10 6.38 -12.85
N GLY A 89 6.79 6.21 -13.02
CA GLY A 89 6.10 6.53 -14.25
C GLY A 89 6.13 5.45 -15.33
N HIS A 90 6.84 4.36 -15.10
CA HIS A 90 6.96 3.26 -16.08
C HIS A 90 6.01 2.11 -15.73
N LEU A 91 5.27 1.64 -16.72
CA LEU A 91 4.35 0.51 -16.57
C LEU A 91 5.14 -0.78 -16.29
N VAL A 92 4.73 -1.47 -15.21
CA VAL A 92 5.36 -2.74 -14.80
C VAL A 92 4.50 -3.91 -15.31
N PRO A 93 5.12 -4.92 -15.98
CA PRO A 93 4.36 -6.10 -16.40
C PRO A 93 3.82 -6.90 -15.22
N LEU A 94 2.58 -7.38 -15.30
CA LEU A 94 1.92 -8.14 -14.25
C LEU A 94 1.93 -9.66 -14.47
N GLU A 95 2.37 -10.12 -15.62
CA GLU A 95 2.25 -11.53 -16.04
C GLU A 95 2.98 -12.51 -15.13
N SER A 96 4.04 -12.07 -14.48
CA SER A 96 4.85 -12.91 -13.59
C SER A 96 4.47 -12.78 -12.13
N GLN A 97 3.37 -12.09 -11.82
CA GLN A 97 2.96 -11.90 -10.43
C GLN A 97 2.33 -13.19 -9.88
N PRO A 98 2.97 -13.85 -8.90
CA PRO A 98 2.35 -15.00 -8.27
C PRO A 98 1.15 -14.58 -7.42
N VAL A 99 0.15 -15.45 -7.33
CA VAL A 99 -1.04 -15.21 -6.50
C VAL A 99 -1.02 -16.25 -5.37
N PHE A 100 -0.80 -15.80 -4.15
CA PHE A 100 -0.68 -16.66 -2.96
C PHE A 100 -1.78 -16.37 -1.94
N PHE A 101 -2.99 -16.41 -2.36
CA PHE A 101 -4.08 -16.12 -1.45
C PHE A 101 -5.15 -17.16 -1.47
#